data_0782db4cc6581f8d314c6d77dd3315cb
#
_entry.id   0782db4cc6581f8d314c6d77dd3315cb
#
_cell.length_a   1.000
_cell.length_b   1.000
_cell.length_c   1.000
_cell.angle_alpha   90.00
_cell.angle_beta   90.00
_cell.angle_gamma   90.00
#
_symmetry.space_group_name_H-M   'P 1'
#
loop_
_entity.id
_entity.type
_entity.pdbx_description
1 polymer ?
#
loop_
_entity_poly.entity_id
_entity_poly.type
_entity_poly.pdbx_seq_one_letter_code
_entity_poly.pdbx_strand_id
1 'polypeptide(L)'
;EPAVEKENKNRQDAPADPQAPAPENAADPVVDFSDEEAALAADAPEFDLGDEEPAEENAGGDRVSETVDYSGKNKEQLLAIFETLLRTKPVQTIRADVEAIKIAFYKNYRNEVDQLRKLFVESGGNSEDFVPPANEAEQQFKTLFAEYREKRNEFIARLDAEKEANYQTKLQIIEELKELVNSNETLNQTFNTFRELQQRWKETGLVQQSVMKDLWETYNLHVENFYNFIKINKELRDLDLKKNYEAKIALCEEAEALVLENSVITAFHK
;
A
#
# COMPACT_ATOMS: atom_id res chain seq x y z
N GLU A 1 68.37 -2.30 -24.14
CA GLU A 1 68.89 -0.97 -24.48
C GLU A 1 68.48 -0.59 -25.89
N PRO A 2 68.33 0.70 -26.16
CA PRO A 2 67.69 1.76 -25.38
C PRO A 2 66.60 2.52 -26.17
N ALA A 3 65.85 3.35 -25.42
CA ALA A 3 65.48 4.73 -25.68
C ALA A 3 65.09 5.18 -27.11
N VAL A 4 64.07 5.98 -27.20
CA VAL A 4 64.04 7.42 -27.52
C VAL A 4 62.61 7.89 -27.63
N GLU A 5 62.16 8.68 -26.66
CA GLU A 5 61.62 10.01 -26.76
C GLU A 5 61.34 10.51 -28.19
N LYS A 6 60.12 10.99 -28.40
CA LYS A 6 59.89 12.32 -29.01
C LYS A 6 58.42 12.76 -28.85
N GLU A 7 58.27 13.82 -28.07
CA GLU A 7 57.34 14.92 -28.19
C GLU A 7 56.77 15.10 -29.61
N ASN A 8 55.47 15.34 -29.68
CA ASN A 8 55.06 16.44 -30.55
C ASN A 8 53.77 17.10 -30.03
N LYS A 9 53.96 18.34 -29.58
CA LYS A 9 52.95 19.38 -29.45
C LYS A 9 52.28 19.58 -30.80
N ASN A 10 50.99 19.56 -30.84
CA ASN A 10 50.23 20.49 -31.66
C ASN A 10 48.86 20.76 -31.05
N ARG A 11 48.78 21.78 -30.22
CA ARG A 11 47.54 22.49 -29.94
C ARG A 11 47.29 23.38 -31.15
N GLN A 12 46.22 23.12 -31.85
CA GLN A 12 45.61 24.12 -32.72
C GLN A 12 44.21 24.39 -32.21
N ASP A 13 44.03 25.65 -31.86
CA ASP A 13 42.79 26.30 -31.45
C ASP A 13 41.69 26.02 -32.47
N ALA A 14 40.60 25.42 -31.97
CA ALA A 14 39.32 25.44 -32.64
C ALA A 14 38.53 26.66 -32.12
N PRO A 15 37.91 27.44 -33.01
CA PRO A 15 37.19 28.64 -32.62
C PRO A 15 35.92 28.28 -31.82
N ALA A 16 35.67 29.10 -30.82
CA ALA A 16 34.48 29.03 -29.97
C ALA A 16 33.22 29.13 -30.84
N ASP A 17 32.36 28.12 -30.71
CA ASP A 17 31.01 28.12 -31.25
C ASP A 17 30.19 29.22 -30.55
N PRO A 18 29.42 30.05 -31.25
CA PRO A 18 28.61 31.07 -30.64
C PRO A 18 27.49 30.42 -29.84
N GLN A 19 27.37 30.80 -28.59
CA GLN A 19 26.29 30.45 -27.66
C GLN A 19 24.93 30.52 -28.37
N ALA A 20 24.29 29.38 -28.49
CA ALA A 20 22.88 29.32 -28.80
C ALA A 20 22.10 30.07 -27.69
N PRO A 21 21.16 30.93 -28.04
CA PRO A 21 20.34 31.61 -27.05
C PRO A 21 19.57 30.55 -26.24
N ALA A 22 19.55 30.72 -24.91
CA ALA A 22 18.70 29.95 -24.02
C ALA A 22 17.25 29.99 -24.52
N PRO A 23 16.51 28.90 -24.46
CA PRO A 23 15.11 28.94 -24.83
C PRO A 23 14.40 29.88 -23.85
N GLU A 24 13.90 30.99 -24.38
CA GLU A 24 12.92 31.82 -23.70
C GLU A 24 11.74 30.93 -23.24
N ASN A 25 11.33 31.12 -22.02
CA ASN A 25 10.12 30.56 -21.42
C ASN A 25 8.94 30.72 -22.39
N ALA A 26 8.75 29.76 -23.26
CA ALA A 26 7.45 29.50 -23.84
C ALA A 26 6.64 28.91 -22.69
N ALA A 27 5.70 29.69 -22.18
CA ALA A 27 4.68 29.19 -21.29
C ALA A 27 4.09 27.92 -21.93
N ASP A 28 4.25 26.79 -21.25
CA ASP A 28 3.63 25.54 -21.66
C ASP A 28 2.16 25.85 -21.97
N PRO A 29 1.62 25.44 -23.14
CA PRO A 29 0.22 25.60 -23.40
C PRO A 29 -0.52 24.86 -22.28
N VAL A 30 -1.33 25.60 -21.54
CA VAL A 30 -2.25 25.05 -20.57
C VAL A 30 -3.10 24.03 -21.34
N VAL A 31 -2.72 22.75 -21.21
CA VAL A 31 -3.49 21.66 -21.77
C VAL A 31 -4.74 21.64 -20.89
N ASP A 32 -5.85 22.03 -21.49
CA ASP A 32 -7.17 21.91 -20.91
C ASP A 32 -7.49 20.41 -20.80
N PHE A 33 -6.98 19.83 -19.71
CA PHE A 33 -7.44 18.51 -19.31
C PHE A 33 -8.89 18.70 -18.87
N SER A 34 -9.83 18.00 -19.51
CA SER A 34 -11.20 17.96 -19.04
C SER A 34 -11.18 17.75 -17.51
N ASP A 35 -12.13 18.37 -16.81
CA ASP A 35 -12.20 18.31 -15.35
C ASP A 35 -12.11 16.86 -14.77
N GLU A 36 -12.43 15.85 -15.59
CA GLU A 36 -12.25 14.44 -15.29
C GLU A 36 -10.79 13.98 -15.22
N GLU A 37 -9.88 14.49 -16.07
CA GLU A 37 -8.45 14.14 -16.03
C GLU A 37 -7.75 14.82 -14.84
N ALA A 38 -8.16 16.04 -14.49
CA ALA A 38 -7.68 16.74 -13.30
C ALA A 38 -8.18 16.06 -12.00
N ALA A 39 -9.40 15.54 -11.98
CA ALA A 39 -9.94 14.78 -10.87
C ALA A 39 -9.18 13.47 -10.63
N LEU A 40 -8.69 12.80 -11.69
CA LEU A 40 -7.90 11.58 -11.58
C LEU A 40 -6.47 11.83 -11.08
N ALA A 41 -5.88 12.96 -11.42
CA ALA A 41 -4.57 13.37 -10.92
C ALA A 41 -4.64 13.88 -9.46
N ALA A 42 -5.75 14.51 -9.09
CA ALA A 42 -5.99 15.01 -7.73
C ALA A 42 -6.40 13.92 -6.72
N ASP A 43 -6.88 12.78 -7.21
CA ASP A 43 -7.35 11.67 -6.38
C ASP A 43 -6.28 10.57 -6.19
N ALA A 44 -5.01 10.87 -6.48
CA ALA A 44 -3.91 10.07 -5.95
C ALA A 44 -3.98 10.19 -4.43
N PRO A 45 -4.24 9.10 -3.68
CA PRO A 45 -4.30 9.20 -2.24
C PRO A 45 -2.97 9.76 -1.74
N GLU A 46 -2.98 10.97 -1.17
CA GLU A 46 -1.91 11.40 -0.27
C GLU A 46 -1.87 10.37 0.85
N PHE A 47 -0.98 9.40 0.68
CA PHE A 47 -0.68 8.47 1.73
C PHE A 47 0.18 9.23 2.72
N ASP A 48 -0.46 9.72 3.78
CA ASP A 48 0.22 10.22 4.96
C ASP A 48 1.08 9.06 5.50
N LEU A 49 2.36 9.09 5.13
CA LEU A 49 3.39 8.29 5.77
C LEU A 49 3.65 8.96 7.12
N GLY A 50 2.63 8.97 8.01
CA GLY A 50 2.85 9.31 9.39
C GLY A 50 4.04 8.47 9.88
N ASP A 51 5.04 9.13 10.46
CA ASP A 51 6.14 8.55 11.21
C ASP A 51 5.60 7.74 12.40
N GLU A 52 4.82 6.71 12.11
CA GLU A 52 4.50 5.69 13.09
C GLU A 52 5.64 4.70 13.08
N GLU A 53 6.57 4.89 14.05
CA GLU A 53 7.39 3.80 14.54
C GLU A 53 6.53 2.54 14.64
N PRO A 54 7.09 1.33 14.39
CA PRO A 54 6.34 0.09 14.46
C PRO A 54 5.82 -0.08 15.88
N ALA A 55 4.68 0.51 16.17
CA ALA A 55 3.90 0.16 17.33
C ALA A 55 3.60 -1.33 17.16
N GLU A 56 4.12 -2.12 18.08
CA GLU A 56 3.75 -3.51 18.25
C GLU A 56 2.25 -3.63 17.99
N GLU A 57 1.89 -4.38 16.96
CA GLU A 57 0.57 -4.63 16.38
C GLU A 57 -0.61 -4.31 17.29
N ASN A 58 -1.06 -3.07 17.30
CA ASN A 58 -2.40 -2.70 17.70
C ASN A 58 -3.33 -2.82 16.47
N ALA A 59 -3.56 -4.05 16.04
CA ALA A 59 -4.69 -4.35 15.17
C ALA A 59 -5.99 -4.24 16.00
N GLY A 60 -6.47 -3.05 16.14
CA GLY A 60 -7.72 -2.78 16.84
C GLY A 60 -7.61 -1.47 17.61
N GLY A 61 -8.30 -0.44 17.09
CA GLY A 61 -8.28 0.92 17.64
C GLY A 61 -8.28 0.94 19.15
N ASP A 62 -7.37 1.70 19.69
CA ASP A 62 -7.27 2.07 21.08
C ASP A 62 -8.50 2.87 21.50
N ARG A 63 -9.63 2.15 21.63
CA ARG A 63 -10.65 2.58 22.56
C ARG A 63 -10.09 2.21 23.92
N VAL A 64 -9.65 3.21 24.66
CA VAL A 64 -9.44 3.15 26.10
C VAL A 64 -10.61 2.33 26.68
N SER A 65 -10.43 1.02 26.75
CA SER A 65 -11.35 0.17 27.48
C SER A 65 -11.13 0.59 28.93
N GLU A 66 -12.18 1.10 29.57
CA GLU A 66 -12.18 1.26 31.02
C GLU A 66 -11.61 -0.04 31.59
N THR A 67 -10.40 0.05 32.16
CA THR A 67 -9.73 -1.10 32.76
C THR A 67 -10.61 -1.54 33.91
N VAL A 68 -11.36 -2.60 33.67
CA VAL A 68 -12.21 -3.18 34.71
C VAL A 68 -11.28 -3.69 35.80
N ASP A 69 -11.48 -3.19 37.03
CA ASP A 69 -10.72 -3.66 38.19
C ASP A 69 -11.20 -5.05 38.62
N TYR A 70 -10.36 -6.03 38.43
CA TYR A 70 -10.60 -7.43 38.82
C TYR A 70 -10.02 -7.79 40.18
N SER A 71 -9.35 -6.87 40.90
CA SER A 71 -8.58 -7.14 42.11
C SER A 71 -9.44 -7.63 43.30
N GLY A 72 -10.71 -7.25 43.36
CA GLY A 72 -11.66 -7.64 44.42
C GLY A 72 -12.40 -8.93 44.18
N LYS A 73 -12.14 -9.66 43.10
CA LYS A 73 -12.87 -10.87 42.72
C LYS A 73 -12.15 -12.15 43.18
N ASN A 74 -12.93 -13.18 43.57
CA ASN A 74 -12.36 -14.48 43.88
C ASN A 74 -12.02 -15.28 42.62
N LYS A 75 -11.29 -16.42 42.75
CA LYS A 75 -10.83 -17.25 41.61
C LYS A 75 -11.97 -17.75 40.74
N GLU A 76 -13.09 -18.19 41.34
CA GLU A 76 -14.24 -18.71 40.62
C GLU A 76 -14.96 -17.63 39.80
N GLN A 77 -15.08 -16.42 40.37
CA GLN A 77 -15.62 -15.26 39.65
C GLN A 77 -14.72 -14.84 38.48
N LEU A 78 -13.39 -14.87 38.67
CA LEU A 78 -12.45 -14.58 37.62
C LEU A 78 -12.52 -15.59 36.46
N LEU A 79 -12.65 -16.88 36.78
CA LEU A 79 -12.83 -17.92 35.76
C LEU A 79 -14.15 -17.73 34.98
N ALA A 80 -15.27 -17.47 35.67
CA ALA A 80 -16.56 -17.24 35.03
C ALA A 80 -16.55 -15.99 34.13
N ILE A 81 -15.87 -14.91 34.54
CA ILE A 81 -15.70 -13.71 33.74
C ILE A 81 -14.85 -14.02 32.53
N PHE A 82 -13.71 -14.71 32.68
CA PHE A 82 -12.82 -15.08 31.59
C PHE A 82 -13.54 -15.94 30.55
N GLU A 83 -14.26 -16.95 30.97
CA GLU A 83 -15.08 -17.79 30.10
C GLU A 83 -16.12 -16.96 29.32
N THR A 84 -16.82 -16.05 30.03
CA THR A 84 -17.79 -15.15 29.40
C THR A 84 -17.13 -14.25 28.34
N LEU A 85 -15.97 -13.66 28.65
CA LEU A 85 -15.23 -12.83 27.71
C LEU A 85 -14.84 -13.60 26.44
N LEU A 86 -14.33 -14.83 26.59
CA LEU A 86 -13.94 -15.70 25.47
C LEU A 86 -15.10 -16.09 24.56
N ARG A 87 -16.32 -16.14 25.11
CA ARG A 87 -17.54 -16.51 24.36
C ARG A 87 -18.24 -15.30 23.72
N THR A 88 -18.18 -14.12 24.36
CA THR A 88 -19.02 -12.98 23.99
C THR A 88 -18.28 -11.90 23.25
N LYS A 89 -16.97 -11.76 23.47
CA LYS A 89 -16.17 -10.69 22.86
C LYS A 89 -15.15 -11.23 21.86
N PRO A 90 -14.83 -10.44 20.81
CA PRO A 90 -13.73 -10.77 19.90
C PRO A 90 -12.39 -10.83 20.63
N VAL A 91 -11.55 -11.79 20.28
CA VAL A 91 -10.27 -12.06 20.96
C VAL A 91 -9.29 -10.87 20.93
N GLN A 92 -9.36 -10.02 19.92
CA GLN A 92 -8.54 -8.83 19.78
C GLN A 92 -8.88 -7.73 20.80
N THR A 93 -10.11 -7.69 21.33
CA THR A 93 -10.58 -6.64 22.25
C THR A 93 -10.37 -6.99 23.73
N ILE A 94 -10.12 -8.25 24.06
CA ILE A 94 -10.08 -8.74 25.45
C ILE A 94 -8.66 -8.90 26.02
N ARG A 95 -7.62 -8.47 25.27
CA ARG A 95 -6.21 -8.62 25.69
C ARG A 95 -5.95 -8.02 27.07
N ALA A 96 -6.37 -6.78 27.29
CA ALA A 96 -6.18 -6.07 28.56
C ALA A 96 -6.94 -6.74 29.69
N ASP A 97 -8.19 -7.17 29.45
CA ASP A 97 -9.00 -7.88 30.42
C ASP A 97 -8.35 -9.21 30.83
N VAL A 98 -7.86 -10.00 29.85
CA VAL A 98 -7.21 -11.29 30.11
C VAL A 98 -5.91 -11.12 30.94
N GLU A 99 -5.09 -10.12 30.65
CA GLU A 99 -3.89 -9.86 31.44
C GLU A 99 -4.24 -9.41 32.87
N ALA A 100 -5.25 -8.55 33.06
CA ALA A 100 -5.70 -8.12 34.37
C ALA A 100 -6.31 -9.30 35.18
N ILE A 101 -7.11 -10.15 34.54
CA ILE A 101 -7.65 -11.37 35.16
C ILE A 101 -6.52 -12.32 35.56
N LYS A 102 -5.52 -12.51 34.71
CA LYS A 102 -4.35 -13.35 35.00
C LYS A 102 -3.59 -12.87 36.23
N ILE A 103 -3.32 -11.57 36.33
CA ILE A 103 -2.65 -10.98 37.48
C ILE A 103 -3.46 -11.19 38.76
N ALA A 104 -4.77 -10.90 38.72
CA ALA A 104 -5.66 -11.05 39.86
C ALA A 104 -5.79 -12.54 40.30
N PHE A 105 -5.91 -13.46 39.33
CA PHE A 105 -6.02 -14.90 39.61
C PHE A 105 -4.76 -15.44 40.31
N TYR A 106 -3.57 -15.15 39.76
CA TYR A 106 -2.33 -15.65 40.36
C TYR A 106 -1.98 -14.98 41.70
N LYS A 107 -2.43 -13.73 41.90
CA LYS A 107 -2.34 -13.07 43.21
C LYS A 107 -3.16 -13.83 44.27
N ASN A 108 -4.41 -14.17 43.96
CA ASN A 108 -5.28 -14.94 44.83
C ASN A 108 -4.73 -16.35 45.10
N TYR A 109 -4.23 -17.00 44.04
CA TYR A 109 -3.62 -18.31 44.14
C TYR A 109 -2.38 -18.33 45.06
N ARG A 110 -1.48 -17.34 44.91
CA ARG A 110 -0.33 -17.23 45.80
C ARG A 110 -0.70 -17.00 47.25
N ASN A 111 -1.67 -16.13 47.52
CA ASN A 111 -2.14 -15.86 48.86
C ASN A 111 -2.71 -17.13 49.51
N GLU A 112 -3.48 -17.95 48.77
CA GLU A 112 -4.00 -19.21 49.24
C GLU A 112 -2.89 -20.24 49.55
N VAL A 113 -1.94 -20.39 48.64
CA VAL A 113 -0.77 -21.27 48.83
C VAL A 113 0.05 -20.86 50.07
N ASP A 114 0.24 -19.55 50.26
CA ASP A 114 0.96 -19.02 51.42
C ASP A 114 0.20 -19.28 52.75
N GLN A 115 -1.12 -19.16 52.70
CA GLN A 115 -1.95 -19.53 53.89
C GLN A 115 -1.88 -21.01 54.19
N LEU A 116 -2.00 -21.89 53.19
CA LEU A 116 -1.85 -23.33 53.35
C LEU A 116 -0.46 -23.71 53.87
N ARG A 117 0.59 -23.06 53.36
CA ARG A 117 1.96 -23.28 53.87
C ARG A 117 2.10 -22.90 55.34
N LYS A 118 1.54 -21.75 55.75
CA LYS A 118 1.55 -21.33 57.17
C LYS A 118 0.82 -22.36 58.05
N LEU A 119 -0.36 -22.82 57.66
CA LEU A 119 -1.08 -23.83 58.40
C LEU A 119 -0.32 -25.15 58.48
N PHE A 120 0.38 -25.54 57.42
CA PHE A 120 1.20 -26.76 57.41
C PHE A 120 2.38 -26.64 58.39
N VAL A 121 3.06 -25.50 58.45
CA VAL A 121 4.14 -25.24 59.40
C VAL A 121 3.62 -25.17 60.84
N GLU A 122 2.47 -24.54 61.10
CA GLU A 122 1.79 -24.48 62.39
C GLU A 122 1.37 -25.87 62.90
N SER A 123 1.08 -26.80 61.98
CA SER A 123 0.78 -28.22 62.32
C SER A 123 2.02 -29.07 62.58
N GLY A 124 3.23 -28.47 62.52
CA GLY A 124 4.50 -29.16 62.81
C GLY A 124 5.22 -29.68 61.57
N GLY A 125 4.76 -29.33 60.36
CA GLY A 125 5.46 -29.65 59.11
C GLY A 125 6.64 -28.72 58.83
N ASN A 126 7.66 -29.20 58.07
CA ASN A 126 8.74 -28.37 57.63
C ASN A 126 8.35 -27.60 56.35
N SER A 127 8.63 -26.30 56.31
CA SER A 127 8.30 -25.44 55.14
C SER A 127 8.88 -25.92 53.81
N GLU A 128 9.98 -26.68 53.85
CA GLU A 128 10.65 -27.22 52.65
C GLU A 128 9.92 -28.47 52.11
N ASP A 129 9.16 -29.18 52.93
CA ASP A 129 8.40 -30.37 52.54
C ASP A 129 6.97 -30.04 52.08
N PHE A 130 6.61 -28.76 52.09
CA PHE A 130 5.28 -28.31 51.66
C PHE A 130 5.12 -28.44 50.17
N VAL A 131 4.17 -29.30 49.72
CA VAL A 131 3.73 -29.41 48.32
C VAL A 131 2.33 -28.85 48.24
N PRO A 132 2.10 -27.80 47.41
CA PRO A 132 0.76 -27.27 47.23
C PRO A 132 -0.19 -28.33 46.67
N PRO A 133 -1.44 -28.45 47.20
CA PRO A 133 -2.40 -29.40 46.68
C PRO A 133 -2.82 -29.04 45.24
N ALA A 134 -3.17 -30.05 44.45
CA ALA A 134 -3.69 -29.82 43.09
C ALA A 134 -4.93 -28.90 43.17
N ASN A 135 -4.89 -27.83 42.36
CA ASN A 135 -5.97 -26.83 42.34
C ASN A 135 -6.75 -26.94 41.03
N GLU A 136 -7.98 -27.37 41.10
CA GLU A 136 -8.86 -27.46 39.91
C GLU A 136 -9.06 -26.12 39.22
N ALA A 137 -9.18 -25.04 39.99
CA ALA A 137 -9.32 -23.69 39.44
C ALA A 137 -8.08 -23.27 38.61
N GLU A 138 -6.86 -23.68 39.03
CA GLU A 138 -5.65 -23.44 38.26
C GLU A 138 -5.64 -24.21 36.93
N GLN A 139 -6.13 -25.47 36.95
CA GLN A 139 -6.23 -26.27 35.72
C GLN A 139 -7.27 -25.69 34.76
N GLN A 140 -8.42 -25.26 35.27
CA GLN A 140 -9.43 -24.57 34.47
C GLN A 140 -8.91 -23.26 33.87
N PHE A 141 -8.18 -22.46 34.66
CA PHE A 141 -7.55 -21.24 34.18
C PHE A 141 -6.55 -21.51 33.05
N LYS A 142 -5.69 -22.52 33.21
CA LYS A 142 -4.72 -22.94 32.18
C LYS A 142 -5.44 -23.38 30.90
N THR A 143 -6.56 -24.09 31.01
CA THR A 143 -7.33 -24.51 29.84
C THR A 143 -7.95 -23.31 29.10
N LEU A 144 -8.60 -22.39 29.83
CA LEU A 144 -9.17 -21.17 29.25
C LEU A 144 -8.09 -20.28 28.63
N PHE A 145 -6.93 -20.19 29.27
CA PHE A 145 -5.81 -19.42 28.75
C PHE A 145 -5.18 -20.05 27.50
N ALA A 146 -5.17 -21.39 27.41
CA ALA A 146 -4.74 -22.10 26.21
C ALA A 146 -5.73 -21.85 25.06
N GLU A 147 -7.04 -21.92 25.32
CA GLU A 147 -8.10 -21.58 24.34
C GLU A 147 -7.98 -20.12 23.85
N TYR A 148 -7.72 -19.18 24.75
CA TYR A 148 -7.48 -17.79 24.39
C TYR A 148 -6.28 -17.65 23.44
N ARG A 149 -5.15 -18.30 23.75
CA ARG A 149 -3.95 -18.27 22.92
C ARG A 149 -4.19 -18.88 21.55
N GLU A 150 -4.91 -19.98 21.47
CA GLU A 150 -5.28 -20.63 20.21
C GLU A 150 -6.12 -19.69 19.34
N LYS A 151 -7.21 -19.15 19.87
CA LYS A 151 -8.05 -18.17 19.15
C LYS A 151 -7.29 -16.92 18.71
N ARG A 152 -6.37 -16.45 19.55
CA ARG A 152 -5.52 -15.31 19.19
C ARG A 152 -4.57 -15.65 18.05
N ASN A 153 -3.93 -16.81 18.10
CA ASN A 153 -3.02 -17.26 17.05
C ASN A 153 -3.77 -17.49 15.73
N GLU A 154 -4.95 -18.08 15.76
CA GLU A 154 -5.81 -18.21 14.58
C GLU A 154 -6.19 -16.86 13.99
N PHE A 155 -6.54 -15.89 14.86
CA PHE A 155 -6.86 -14.53 14.41
C PHE A 155 -5.68 -13.85 13.74
N ILE A 156 -4.48 -13.92 14.34
CA ILE A 156 -3.24 -13.36 13.76
C ILE A 156 -2.92 -14.05 12.42
N ALA A 157 -2.96 -15.39 12.38
CA ALA A 157 -2.69 -16.13 11.14
C ALA A 157 -3.67 -15.77 10.02
N ARG A 158 -4.94 -15.53 10.35
CA ARG A 158 -5.94 -15.07 9.38
C ARG A 158 -5.64 -13.66 8.86
N LEU A 159 -5.26 -12.73 9.76
CA LEU A 159 -4.87 -11.37 9.36
C LEU A 159 -3.63 -11.38 8.46
N ASP A 160 -2.64 -12.21 8.78
CA ASP A 160 -1.44 -12.31 7.98
C ASP A 160 -1.73 -12.92 6.61
N ALA A 161 -2.59 -13.92 6.54
CA ALA A 161 -3.05 -14.50 5.28
C ALA A 161 -3.85 -13.48 4.45
N GLU A 162 -4.68 -12.65 5.08
CA GLU A 162 -5.42 -11.57 4.42
C GLU A 162 -4.46 -10.50 3.87
N LYS A 163 -3.49 -10.05 4.67
CA LYS A 163 -2.46 -9.10 4.23
C LYS A 163 -1.65 -9.65 3.04
N GLU A 164 -1.32 -10.93 3.06
CA GLU A 164 -0.61 -11.59 1.96
C GLU A 164 -1.47 -11.67 0.70
N ALA A 165 -2.75 -12.03 0.82
CA ALA A 165 -3.69 -12.05 -0.30
C ALA A 165 -3.86 -10.64 -0.91
N ASN A 166 -3.95 -9.61 -0.07
CA ASN A 166 -4.01 -8.22 -0.51
C ASN A 166 -2.73 -7.81 -1.24
N TYR A 167 -1.57 -8.23 -0.75
CA TYR A 167 -0.29 -7.98 -1.40
C TYR A 167 -0.23 -8.61 -2.80
N GLN A 168 -0.62 -9.87 -2.94
CA GLN A 168 -0.66 -10.54 -4.24
C GLN A 168 -1.66 -9.86 -5.20
N THR A 169 -2.82 -9.43 -4.70
CA THR A 169 -3.80 -8.69 -5.49
C THR A 169 -3.22 -7.36 -6.00
N LYS A 170 -2.52 -6.61 -5.14
CA LYS A 170 -1.88 -5.35 -5.53
C LYS A 170 -0.76 -5.55 -6.54
N LEU A 171 0.05 -6.59 -6.40
CA LEU A 171 1.06 -6.95 -7.40
C LEU A 171 0.43 -7.27 -8.76
N GLN A 172 -0.69 -8.00 -8.76
CA GLN A 172 -1.44 -8.29 -9.98
C GLN A 172 -1.95 -7.01 -10.65
N ILE A 173 -2.49 -6.07 -9.90
CA ILE A 173 -2.95 -4.77 -10.42
C ILE A 173 -1.77 -4.00 -11.06
N ILE A 174 -0.60 -4.00 -10.45
CA ILE A 174 0.60 -3.37 -11.01
C ILE A 174 0.99 -4.03 -12.35
N GLU A 175 0.94 -5.36 -12.45
CA GLU A 175 1.27 -6.04 -13.70
C GLU A 175 0.21 -5.75 -14.77
N GLU A 176 -1.07 -5.74 -14.43
CA GLU A 176 -2.15 -5.34 -15.35
C GLU A 176 -1.98 -3.88 -15.83
N LEU A 177 -1.56 -2.94 -14.96
CA LEU A 177 -1.23 -1.56 -15.34
C LEU A 177 -0.05 -1.49 -16.32
N LYS A 178 0.95 -2.31 -16.13
CA LYS A 178 2.13 -2.38 -16.99
C LYS A 178 1.77 -2.95 -18.37
N GLU A 179 0.91 -3.97 -18.42
CA GLU A 179 0.42 -4.55 -19.67
C GLU A 179 -0.50 -3.58 -20.42
N LEU A 180 -1.28 -2.77 -19.72
CA LEU A 180 -2.22 -1.83 -20.30
C LEU A 180 -1.56 -0.81 -21.23
N VAL A 181 -0.35 -0.35 -20.91
CA VAL A 181 0.42 0.58 -21.75
C VAL A 181 0.87 -0.07 -23.08
N ASN A 182 1.00 -1.40 -23.10
CA ASN A 182 1.41 -2.16 -24.28
C ASN A 182 0.21 -2.77 -25.05
N SER A 183 -1.02 -2.53 -24.61
CA SER A 183 -2.21 -3.08 -25.24
C SER A 183 -2.50 -2.38 -26.57
N ASN A 184 -3.06 -3.12 -27.52
CA ASN A 184 -3.54 -2.58 -28.81
C ASN A 184 -4.98 -2.09 -28.75
N GLU A 185 -5.50 -1.83 -27.55
CA GLU A 185 -6.87 -1.38 -27.35
C GLU A 185 -7.06 0.09 -27.75
N THR A 186 -8.31 0.49 -27.92
CA THR A 186 -8.64 1.90 -28.15
C THR A 186 -8.37 2.70 -26.86
N LEU A 187 -7.96 3.96 -26.99
CA LEU A 187 -7.68 4.83 -25.84
C LEU A 187 -8.84 4.87 -24.83
N ASN A 188 -10.10 4.86 -25.29
CA ASN A 188 -11.24 4.86 -24.38
C ASN A 188 -11.37 3.57 -23.57
N GLN A 189 -11.10 2.41 -24.18
CA GLN A 189 -11.08 1.13 -23.46
C GLN A 189 -9.96 1.11 -22.46
N THR A 190 -8.75 1.47 -22.89
CA THR A 190 -7.56 1.57 -22.03
C THR A 190 -7.82 2.46 -20.80
N PHE A 191 -8.52 3.59 -21.00
CA PHE A 191 -8.84 4.51 -19.90
C PHE A 191 -9.88 3.94 -18.93
N ASN A 192 -10.88 3.23 -19.42
CA ASN A 192 -11.87 2.55 -18.57
C ASN A 192 -11.22 1.45 -17.75
N THR A 193 -10.38 0.62 -18.36
CA THR A 193 -9.62 -0.43 -17.66
C THR A 193 -8.70 0.17 -16.60
N PHE A 194 -8.04 1.30 -16.89
CA PHE A 194 -7.24 2.01 -15.91
C PHE A 194 -8.03 2.45 -14.67
N ARG A 195 -9.24 3.03 -14.88
CA ARG A 195 -10.14 3.41 -13.78
C ARG A 195 -10.55 2.20 -12.93
N GLU A 196 -10.86 1.08 -13.57
CA GLU A 196 -11.19 -0.17 -12.86
C GLU A 196 -10.02 -0.66 -12.00
N LEU A 197 -8.79 -0.60 -12.53
CA LEU A 197 -7.58 -0.97 -11.79
C LEU A 197 -7.33 -0.05 -10.61
N GLN A 198 -7.53 1.28 -10.77
CA GLN A 198 -7.44 2.22 -9.66
C GLN A 198 -8.48 1.94 -8.57
N GLN A 199 -9.72 1.63 -8.97
CA GLN A 199 -10.78 1.29 -8.03
C GLN A 199 -10.44 0.01 -7.26
N ARG A 200 -10.01 -1.05 -7.95
CA ARG A 200 -9.55 -2.29 -7.33
C ARG A 200 -8.39 -2.05 -6.35
N TRP A 201 -7.45 -1.17 -6.70
CA TRP A 201 -6.35 -0.79 -5.81
C TRP A 201 -6.82 -0.15 -4.52
N LYS A 202 -7.79 0.77 -4.59
CA LYS A 202 -8.39 1.45 -3.42
C LYS A 202 -9.19 0.46 -2.55
N GLU A 203 -9.90 -0.47 -3.16
CA GLU A 203 -10.72 -1.47 -2.46
C GLU A 203 -9.88 -2.59 -1.83
N THR A 204 -8.70 -2.85 -2.35
CA THR A 204 -7.80 -3.85 -1.78
C THR A 204 -7.27 -3.37 -0.43
N GLY A 205 -7.47 -4.19 0.60
CA GLY A 205 -7.15 -3.88 1.99
C GLY A 205 -5.66 -3.66 2.27
N LEU A 206 -5.33 -3.65 3.55
CA LEU A 206 -3.98 -3.41 4.04
C LEU A 206 -3.04 -4.56 3.66
N VAL A 207 -1.77 -4.21 3.46
CA VAL A 207 -0.65 -5.12 3.25
C VAL A 207 0.32 -5.01 4.43
N GLN A 208 1.34 -5.85 4.46
CA GLN A 208 2.40 -5.76 5.46
C GLN A 208 3.15 -4.43 5.31
N GLN A 209 3.44 -3.77 6.43
CA GLN A 209 4.10 -2.47 6.47
C GLN A 209 5.50 -2.48 5.80
N SER A 210 6.22 -3.59 5.92
CA SER A 210 7.55 -3.76 5.32
C SER A 210 7.58 -3.64 3.79
N VAL A 211 6.50 -3.98 3.10
CA VAL A 211 6.40 -3.97 1.63
C VAL A 211 5.57 -2.81 1.09
N MET A 212 4.89 -2.07 1.98
CA MET A 212 3.94 -1.03 1.60
C MET A 212 4.59 0.09 0.78
N LYS A 213 5.77 0.55 1.20
CA LYS A 213 6.49 1.64 0.54
C LYS A 213 6.91 1.26 -0.88
N ASP A 214 7.58 0.13 -1.04
CA ASP A 214 8.08 -0.33 -2.34
C ASP A 214 6.92 -0.60 -3.31
N LEU A 215 5.83 -1.16 -2.78
CA LEU A 215 4.62 -1.43 -3.54
C LEU A 215 3.97 -0.14 -4.05
N TRP A 216 3.90 0.89 -3.18
CA TRP A 216 3.36 2.20 -3.51
C TRP A 216 4.22 2.94 -4.55
N GLU A 217 5.53 2.95 -4.36
CA GLU A 217 6.46 3.56 -5.32
C GLU A 217 6.34 2.90 -6.70
N THR A 218 6.25 1.56 -6.73
CA THR A 218 6.09 0.81 -7.98
C THR A 218 4.75 1.11 -8.65
N TYR A 219 3.66 1.16 -7.88
CA TYR A 219 2.34 1.53 -8.39
C TYR A 219 2.35 2.93 -9.02
N ASN A 220 2.88 3.94 -8.31
CA ASN A 220 2.95 5.30 -8.81
C ASN A 220 3.78 5.41 -10.09
N LEU A 221 4.90 4.71 -10.19
CA LEU A 221 5.71 4.66 -11.41
C LEU A 221 4.88 4.18 -12.61
N HIS A 222 4.08 3.13 -12.44
CA HIS A 222 3.25 2.62 -13.54
C HIS A 222 2.05 3.52 -13.87
N VAL A 223 1.47 4.18 -12.87
CA VAL A 223 0.46 5.22 -13.07
C VAL A 223 1.03 6.40 -13.86
N GLU A 224 2.22 6.89 -13.51
CA GLU A 224 2.90 7.96 -14.26
C GLU A 224 3.21 7.52 -15.70
N ASN A 225 3.71 6.31 -15.89
CA ASN A 225 3.95 5.75 -17.23
C ASN A 225 2.67 5.69 -18.06
N PHE A 226 1.54 5.35 -17.46
CA PHE A 226 0.25 5.35 -18.12
C PHE A 226 -0.15 6.76 -18.59
N TYR A 227 -0.03 7.79 -17.73
CA TYR A 227 -0.34 9.16 -18.12
C TYR A 227 0.59 9.67 -19.25
N ASN A 228 1.88 9.34 -19.19
CA ASN A 228 2.83 9.66 -20.26
C ASN A 228 2.43 8.98 -21.58
N PHE A 229 2.01 7.72 -21.54
CA PHE A 229 1.49 7.00 -22.70
C PHE A 229 0.27 7.69 -23.30
N ILE A 230 -0.70 8.09 -22.50
CA ILE A 230 -1.91 8.81 -22.95
C ILE A 230 -1.52 10.15 -23.60
N LYS A 231 -0.63 10.91 -22.97
CA LYS A 231 -0.14 12.19 -23.50
C LYS A 231 0.50 12.04 -24.88
N ILE A 232 1.41 11.07 -25.03
CA ILE A 232 2.08 10.81 -26.31
C ILE A 232 1.10 10.40 -27.40
N ASN A 233 0.15 9.53 -27.08
CA ASN A 233 -0.88 9.11 -28.07
C ASN A 233 -1.77 10.27 -28.51
N LYS A 234 -2.12 11.19 -27.60
CA LYS A 234 -2.88 12.40 -27.92
C LYS A 234 -2.08 13.29 -28.87
N GLU A 235 -0.82 13.57 -28.57
CA GLU A 235 0.08 14.37 -29.42
C GLU A 235 0.25 13.78 -30.83
N LEU A 236 0.43 12.45 -30.93
CA LEU A 236 0.50 11.76 -32.22
C LEU A 236 -0.78 11.90 -33.02
N ARG A 237 -1.93 11.77 -32.39
CA ARG A 237 -3.23 11.94 -33.04
C ARG A 237 -3.44 13.36 -33.53
N ASP A 238 -3.04 14.36 -32.75
CA ASP A 238 -3.15 15.76 -33.12
C ASP A 238 -2.24 16.09 -34.31
N LEU A 239 -1.03 15.52 -34.36
CA LEU A 239 -0.13 15.61 -35.51
C LEU A 239 -0.72 14.97 -36.78
N ASP A 240 -1.35 13.81 -36.67
CA ASP A 240 -2.00 13.16 -37.81
C ASP A 240 -3.20 13.96 -38.32
N LEU A 241 -4.00 14.50 -37.40
CA LEU A 241 -5.10 15.39 -37.75
C LEU A 241 -4.59 16.64 -38.47
N LYS A 242 -3.52 17.25 -37.98
CA LYS A 242 -2.90 18.42 -38.62
C LYS A 242 -2.37 18.10 -40.02
N LYS A 243 -1.65 17.00 -40.20
CA LYS A 243 -1.16 16.55 -41.51
C LYS A 243 -2.30 16.28 -42.48
N ASN A 244 -3.36 15.60 -42.02
CA ASN A 244 -4.53 15.32 -42.82
C ASN A 244 -5.26 16.61 -43.20
N TYR A 245 -5.32 17.60 -42.32
CA TYR A 245 -5.91 18.90 -42.60
C TYR A 245 -5.10 19.65 -43.66
N GLU A 246 -3.77 19.74 -43.52
CA GLU A 246 -2.86 20.36 -44.48
C GLU A 246 -2.96 19.71 -45.89
N ALA A 247 -2.99 18.37 -45.93
CA ALA A 247 -3.18 17.63 -47.17
C ALA A 247 -4.52 17.92 -47.83
N LYS A 248 -5.61 18.05 -47.05
CA LYS A 248 -6.92 18.42 -47.58
C LYS A 248 -6.95 19.86 -48.11
N ILE A 249 -6.28 20.81 -47.42
CA ILE A 249 -6.16 22.18 -47.91
C ILE A 249 -5.40 22.20 -49.26
N ALA A 250 -4.29 21.51 -49.37
CA ALA A 250 -3.52 21.45 -50.61
C ALA A 250 -4.37 20.90 -51.77
N LEU A 251 -5.17 19.86 -51.55
CA LEU A 251 -6.12 19.35 -52.55
C LEU A 251 -7.19 20.37 -52.94
N CYS A 252 -7.70 21.17 -52.00
CA CYS A 252 -8.63 22.23 -52.28
C CYS A 252 -7.98 23.34 -53.12
N GLU A 253 -6.76 23.77 -52.78
CA GLU A 253 -5.99 24.77 -53.52
C GLU A 253 -5.68 24.30 -54.94
N GLU A 254 -5.32 23.02 -55.13
CA GLU A 254 -5.14 22.41 -56.44
C GLU A 254 -6.46 22.45 -57.27
N ALA A 255 -7.55 22.07 -56.65
CA ALA A 255 -8.88 22.09 -57.30
C ALA A 255 -9.31 23.52 -57.66
N GLU A 256 -9.07 24.51 -56.80
CA GLU A 256 -9.33 25.91 -57.07
C GLU A 256 -8.44 26.44 -58.24
N ALA A 257 -7.16 26.03 -58.28
CA ALA A 257 -6.28 26.39 -59.38
C ALA A 257 -6.73 25.82 -60.72
N LEU A 258 -7.36 24.65 -60.75
CA LEU A 258 -7.97 24.09 -61.98
C LEU A 258 -9.10 24.93 -62.54
N VAL A 259 -9.86 25.64 -61.69
CA VAL A 259 -10.96 26.54 -62.15
C VAL A 259 -10.41 27.75 -62.93
N LEU A 260 -9.15 28.14 -62.64
CA LEU A 260 -8.49 29.24 -63.29
C LEU A 260 -7.79 28.85 -64.61
N GLU A 261 -7.73 27.57 -64.96
CA GLU A 261 -7.15 27.07 -66.18
C GLU A 261 -8.03 27.44 -67.42
N ASN A 262 -7.42 28.10 -68.38
CA ASN A 262 -8.11 28.54 -69.59
C ASN A 262 -8.45 27.39 -70.58
N SER A 263 -7.80 26.24 -70.44
CA SER A 263 -7.98 25.07 -71.28
C SER A 263 -8.64 23.94 -70.55
N VAL A 264 -9.81 23.53 -70.94
CA VAL A 264 -10.55 22.41 -70.35
C VAL A 264 -9.78 21.07 -70.43
N ILE A 265 -9.02 20.89 -71.57
CA ILE A 265 -8.21 19.69 -71.78
C ILE A 265 -7.05 19.64 -70.79
N THR A 266 -6.38 20.78 -70.54
CA THR A 266 -5.30 20.87 -69.57
C THR A 266 -5.77 20.68 -68.15
N ALA A 267 -6.93 21.24 -67.81
CA ALA A 267 -7.53 21.07 -66.49
C ALA A 267 -7.97 19.59 -66.21
N PHE A 268 -8.32 18.86 -67.25
CA PHE A 268 -8.73 17.43 -67.12
C PHE A 268 -7.51 16.50 -66.94
N HIS A 269 -6.32 16.89 -67.43
CA HIS A 269 -5.09 16.07 -67.33
C HIS A 269 -4.19 16.42 -66.15
N LYS A 270 -4.47 17.44 -65.38
CA LYS A 270 -3.86 17.77 -64.09
C LYS A 270 -4.62 17.14 -62.91
#